data_d0c8a405c523039601f4d8d31f3d5336
#
_entry.id   d0c8a405c523039601f4d8d31f3d5336
#
_cell.length_a   1.000
_cell.length_b   1.000
_cell.length_c   1.000
_cell.angle_alpha   90.00
_cell.angle_beta   90.00
_cell.angle_gamma   90.00
#
_symmetry.space_group_name_H-M   'P 1'
#
loop_
_entity.id
_entity.type
_entity.pdbx_description
1 polymer ?
#
loop_
_entity_poly.entity_id
_entity_poly.type
_entity_poly.pdbx_seq_one_letter_code
_entity_poly.pdbx_strand_id
1 'polypeptide(L)'
;MIFITGGRNQGKTAFAEQLLRIKHGLTGGLQEVADGRSCSMEEAENCRILVHAEQLLLRRSEYLRAPEELLKILSEEGGPEILCADEIGLGIVPADAGERAWRDAAGSFSQAAARRASSVYRIICGIPVCLKKEAGEDGDE
;
A
#
# COMPACT_ATOMS: atom_id res chain seq x y z
N MET A 1 -0.29 6.14 9.15
CA MET A 1 -0.15 5.60 7.79
C MET A 1 -1.48 5.65 7.08
N ILE A 2 -1.48 6.00 5.82
CA ILE A 2 -2.65 5.97 4.94
C ILE A 2 -2.48 4.77 4.02
N PHE A 3 -3.52 3.97 3.87
CA PHE A 3 -3.52 2.82 2.96
C PHE A 3 -4.42 3.12 1.75
N ILE A 4 -3.87 2.92 0.56
CA ILE A 4 -4.59 3.14 -0.71
C ILE A 4 -4.60 1.83 -1.48
N THR A 5 -5.78 1.36 -1.82
CA THR A 5 -5.98 0.15 -2.60
C THR A 5 -6.78 0.46 -3.86
N GLY A 6 -6.88 -0.50 -4.74
CA GLY A 6 -7.62 -0.38 -5.99
C GLY A 6 -7.02 -1.28 -7.05
N GLY A 7 -7.72 -1.41 -8.15
CA GLY A 7 -7.23 -2.20 -9.27
C GLY A 7 -5.98 -1.61 -9.91
N ARG A 8 -5.33 -2.42 -10.74
CA ARG A 8 -4.15 -1.96 -11.48
C ARG A 8 -4.49 -0.75 -12.35
N ASN A 9 -3.59 0.21 -12.39
CA ASN A 9 -3.72 1.42 -13.23
C ASN A 9 -4.96 2.27 -12.94
N GLN A 10 -5.43 2.29 -11.70
CA GLN A 10 -6.60 3.09 -11.31
C GLN A 10 -6.25 4.48 -10.76
N GLY A 11 -4.98 4.83 -10.69
CA GLY A 11 -4.56 6.16 -10.24
C GLY A 11 -4.11 6.26 -8.80
N LYS A 12 -3.74 5.14 -8.16
CA LYS A 12 -3.31 5.13 -6.75
C LYS A 12 -2.09 5.99 -6.49
N THR A 13 -1.08 5.90 -7.35
CA THR A 13 0.17 6.66 -7.18
C THR A 13 -0.09 8.16 -7.28
N ALA A 14 -0.87 8.59 -8.26
CA ALA A 14 -1.21 10.00 -8.43
C ALA A 14 -1.96 10.55 -7.22
N PHE A 15 -2.89 9.78 -6.68
CA PHE A 15 -3.62 10.17 -5.48
C PHE A 15 -2.72 10.25 -4.26
N ALA A 16 -1.81 9.27 -4.08
CA ALA A 16 -0.83 9.26 -2.99
C ALA A 16 0.05 10.51 -3.03
N GLU A 17 0.55 10.86 -4.20
CA GLU A 17 1.38 12.06 -4.38
C GLU A 17 0.59 13.34 -4.06
N GLN A 18 -0.67 13.39 -4.46
CA GLN A 18 -1.54 14.52 -4.16
C GLN A 18 -1.74 14.68 -2.64
N LEU A 19 -2.01 13.59 -1.93
CA LEU A 19 -2.15 13.62 -0.47
C LEU A 19 -0.87 14.08 0.22
N LEU A 20 0.27 13.62 -0.26
CA LEU A 20 1.55 14.00 0.31
C LEU A 20 1.83 15.49 0.11
N ARG A 21 1.49 16.03 -1.06
CA ARG A 21 1.63 17.47 -1.34
C ARG A 21 0.72 18.31 -0.45
N ILE A 22 -0.50 17.87 -0.21
CA ILE A 22 -1.42 18.56 0.69
C ILE A 22 -0.86 18.62 2.11
N LYS A 23 -0.29 17.50 2.57
CA LYS A 23 0.23 17.39 3.93
C LYS A 23 1.54 18.16 4.14
N HIS A 24 2.44 18.12 3.16
CA HIS A 24 3.81 18.64 3.30
C HIS A 24 4.14 19.82 2.36
N GLY A 25 3.19 20.28 1.58
CA GLY A 25 3.44 21.31 0.58
C GLY A 25 4.04 20.75 -0.71
N LEU A 26 4.54 21.64 -1.57
CA LEU A 26 4.93 21.30 -2.93
C LEU A 26 6.28 20.60 -3.07
N THR A 27 6.94 20.27 -1.97
CA THR A 27 8.29 19.72 -1.99
C THR A 27 8.35 18.19 -2.06
N GLY A 28 7.20 17.51 -2.06
CA GLY A 28 7.15 16.07 -2.24
C GLY A 28 7.59 15.68 -3.63
N GLY A 29 8.80 15.19 -3.80
CA GLY A 29 9.32 14.76 -5.08
C GLY A 29 9.17 13.27 -5.32
N LEU A 30 9.36 12.87 -6.57
CA LEU A 30 9.36 11.46 -6.99
C LEU A 30 10.42 10.63 -6.26
N GLN A 31 11.43 11.28 -5.68
CA GLN A 31 12.51 10.63 -4.94
C GLN A 31 12.06 9.97 -3.64
N GLU A 32 10.84 10.26 -3.20
CA GLU A 32 10.30 9.73 -1.94
C GLU A 32 9.38 8.54 -2.17
N VAL A 33 9.28 8.07 -3.41
CA VAL A 33 8.45 6.92 -3.79
C VAL A 33 9.34 5.71 -4.02
N ALA A 34 9.04 4.62 -3.33
CA ALA A 34 9.65 3.32 -3.61
C ALA A 34 8.62 2.41 -4.26
N ASP A 35 9.09 1.58 -5.18
CA ASP A 35 8.23 0.66 -5.92
C ASP A 35 8.53 -0.76 -5.48
N GLY A 36 7.54 -1.43 -4.91
CA GLY A 36 7.66 -2.80 -4.42
C GLY A 36 8.06 -3.82 -5.47
N ARG A 37 7.95 -3.47 -6.76
CA ARG A 37 8.39 -4.33 -7.85
C ARG A 37 9.91 -4.41 -7.96
N SER A 38 10.64 -3.42 -7.46
CA SER A 38 12.08 -3.29 -7.70
C SER A 38 12.89 -2.79 -6.49
N CYS A 39 12.27 -2.23 -5.48
CA CYS A 39 13.00 -1.64 -4.36
C CYS A 39 13.60 -2.68 -3.42
N SER A 40 14.64 -2.26 -2.67
CA SER A 40 15.16 -3.04 -1.56
C SER A 40 14.26 -2.87 -0.33
N MET A 41 14.47 -3.71 0.69
CA MET A 41 13.78 -3.52 1.97
C MET A 41 14.16 -2.19 2.62
N GLU A 42 15.42 -1.81 2.54
CA GLU A 42 15.88 -0.54 3.07
C GLU A 42 15.17 0.64 2.40
N GLU A 43 15.04 0.61 1.08
CA GLU A 43 14.30 1.64 0.35
C GLU A 43 12.82 1.67 0.75
N ALA A 44 12.21 0.50 0.92
CA ALA A 44 10.81 0.41 1.33
C ALA A 44 10.59 0.97 2.74
N GLU A 45 11.53 0.73 3.64
CA GLU A 45 11.44 1.20 5.03
C GLU A 45 11.68 2.71 5.18
N ASN A 46 12.34 3.33 4.20
CA ASN A 46 12.75 4.74 4.30
C ASN A 46 12.06 5.67 3.30
N CYS A 47 11.15 5.16 2.50
CA CYS A 47 10.39 5.99 1.57
C CYS A 47 9.18 6.65 2.26
N ARG A 48 8.60 7.64 1.62
CA ARG A 48 7.34 8.24 2.09
C ARG A 48 6.12 7.56 1.49
N ILE A 49 6.23 7.13 0.25
CA ILE A 49 5.17 6.40 -0.46
C ILE A 49 5.76 5.08 -0.94
N LEU A 50 5.17 3.97 -0.53
CA LEU A 50 5.48 2.66 -1.09
C LEU A 50 4.35 2.25 -2.00
N VAL A 51 4.64 2.08 -3.29
CA VAL A 51 3.66 1.60 -4.27
C VAL A 51 3.93 0.13 -4.58
N HIS A 52 2.92 -0.57 -5.03
CA HIS A 52 2.99 -2.00 -5.35
C HIS A 52 3.51 -2.85 -4.18
N ALA A 53 2.98 -2.58 -2.98
CA ALA A 53 3.40 -3.32 -1.78
C ALA A 53 3.14 -4.83 -1.91
N GLU A 54 2.11 -5.24 -2.65
CA GLU A 54 1.82 -6.65 -2.91
C GLU A 54 2.96 -7.34 -3.71
N GLN A 55 3.69 -6.57 -4.53
CA GLN A 55 4.83 -7.10 -5.27
C GLN A 55 6.06 -7.28 -4.38
N LEU A 56 6.23 -6.41 -3.40
CA LEU A 56 7.29 -6.57 -2.40
C LEU A 56 7.05 -7.86 -1.61
N LEU A 57 5.82 -8.12 -1.23
CA LEU A 57 5.45 -9.35 -0.54
C LEU A 57 5.75 -10.59 -1.40
N LEU A 58 5.48 -10.54 -2.71
CA LEU A 58 5.81 -11.63 -3.63
C LEU A 58 7.31 -11.89 -3.70
N ARG A 59 8.11 -10.83 -3.72
CA ARG A 59 9.58 -10.93 -3.79
C ARG A 59 10.22 -11.34 -2.47
N ARG A 60 9.52 -11.18 -1.37
CA ARG A 60 9.95 -11.53 -0.01
C ARG A 60 9.17 -12.73 0.49
N SER A 61 9.48 -13.89 -0.06
CA SER A 61 8.73 -15.13 0.18
C SER A 61 8.67 -15.55 1.65
N GLU A 62 9.63 -15.10 2.46
CA GLU A 62 9.63 -15.36 3.90
C GLU A 62 8.39 -14.79 4.62
N TYR A 63 7.76 -13.78 4.04
CA TYR A 63 6.56 -13.17 4.62
C TYR A 63 5.25 -13.75 4.11
N LEU A 64 5.28 -14.70 3.18
CA LEU A 64 4.04 -15.27 2.62
C LEU A 64 3.19 -15.99 3.67
N ARG A 65 3.82 -16.55 4.70
CA ARG A 65 3.11 -17.20 5.81
C ARG A 65 2.71 -16.27 6.93
N ALA A 66 3.35 -15.10 7.00
CA ALA A 66 3.11 -14.11 8.04
C ALA A 66 3.20 -12.70 7.44
N PRO A 67 2.27 -12.33 6.54
CA PRO A 67 2.33 -11.03 5.87
C PRO A 67 2.21 -9.86 6.84
N GLU A 68 1.62 -10.07 8.01
CA GLU A 68 1.52 -9.05 9.05
C GLU A 68 2.90 -8.64 9.59
N GLU A 69 3.89 -9.51 9.52
CA GLU A 69 5.26 -9.16 9.93
C GLU A 69 5.90 -8.15 8.99
N LEU A 70 5.68 -8.29 7.68
CA LEU A 70 6.13 -7.29 6.73
C LEU A 70 5.44 -5.96 6.98
N LEU A 71 4.13 -5.99 7.20
CA LEU A 71 3.38 -4.79 7.51
C LEU A 71 3.88 -4.11 8.79
N LYS A 72 4.20 -4.89 9.81
CA LYS A 72 4.74 -4.37 11.06
C LYS A 72 6.05 -3.61 10.84
N ILE A 73 6.95 -4.18 10.05
CA ILE A 73 8.21 -3.52 9.68
C ILE A 73 7.94 -2.21 8.95
N LEU A 74 7.05 -2.22 7.98
CA LEU A 74 6.71 -1.03 7.18
C LEU A 74 5.95 0.02 7.98
N SER A 75 5.29 -0.36 9.07
CA SER A 75 4.52 0.56 9.91
C SER A 75 5.32 1.16 11.06
N GLU A 76 6.59 0.81 11.21
CA GLU A 76 7.44 1.38 12.26
C GLU A 76 7.71 2.84 11.99
N GLU A 77 8.13 3.54 13.02
CA GLU A 77 8.46 4.96 12.93
C GLU A 77 9.54 5.18 11.87
N GLY A 78 9.32 6.15 10.99
CA GLY A 78 10.19 6.42 9.86
C GLY A 78 9.85 5.66 8.59
N GLY A 79 8.89 4.73 8.63
CA GLY A 79 8.40 4.02 7.46
C GLY A 79 7.48 4.85 6.59
N PRO A 80 6.90 4.26 5.55
CA PRO A 80 6.02 4.97 4.62
C PRO A 80 4.84 5.65 5.31
N GLU A 81 4.56 6.87 4.93
CA GLU A 81 3.35 7.56 5.35
C GLU A 81 2.15 7.08 4.56
N ILE A 82 2.37 6.64 3.32
CA ILE A 82 1.34 6.14 2.41
C ILE A 82 1.78 4.80 1.84
N LEU A 83 0.91 3.83 1.95
CA LEU A 83 1.12 2.48 1.43
C LEU A 83 0.08 2.22 0.35
N CYS A 84 0.52 1.86 -0.85
CA CYS A 84 -0.36 1.53 -1.96
C CYS A 84 -0.19 0.07 -2.35
N ALA A 85 -1.30 -0.61 -2.57
CA ALA A 85 -1.30 -1.99 -3.04
C ALA A 85 -2.40 -2.20 -4.06
N ASP A 86 -2.10 -2.96 -5.12
CA ASP A 86 -3.10 -3.38 -6.07
C ASP A 86 -4.01 -4.43 -5.45
N GLU A 87 -5.29 -4.35 -5.77
CA GLU A 87 -6.22 -5.44 -5.44
C GLU A 87 -5.91 -6.62 -6.35
N ILE A 88 -5.63 -7.75 -5.74
CA ILE A 88 -5.40 -9.00 -6.46
C ILE A 88 -6.39 -10.06 -5.99
N GLY A 89 -6.55 -11.10 -6.79
CA GLY A 89 -7.51 -12.14 -6.46
C GLY A 89 -8.91 -11.91 -6.99
N LEU A 90 -9.12 -10.82 -7.73
CA LEU A 90 -10.37 -10.57 -8.43
C LEU A 90 -10.35 -11.33 -9.76
N GLY A 91 -11.23 -12.30 -9.94
CA GLY A 91 -11.39 -13.03 -11.19
C GLY A 91 -10.96 -14.48 -11.10
N ILE A 92 -10.12 -14.94 -12.04
CA ILE A 92 -9.80 -16.36 -12.24
C ILE A 92 -9.06 -16.94 -11.04
N VAL A 93 -9.49 -18.13 -10.59
CA VAL A 93 -8.79 -18.90 -9.56
C VAL A 93 -7.45 -19.37 -10.14
N PRO A 94 -6.31 -19.08 -9.50
CA PRO A 94 -5.02 -19.53 -10.01
C PRO A 94 -4.87 -21.02 -9.91
N ALA A 95 -4.29 -21.62 -10.95
CA ALA A 95 -4.00 -23.06 -10.99
C ALA A 95 -2.77 -23.41 -10.15
N ASP A 96 -1.85 -22.47 -9.97
CA ASP A 96 -0.57 -22.62 -9.31
C ASP A 96 -0.70 -22.40 -7.80
N ALA A 97 -0.18 -23.35 -7.01
CA ALA A 97 -0.21 -23.25 -5.55
C ALA A 97 0.60 -22.07 -5.01
N GLY A 98 1.73 -21.72 -5.65
CA GLY A 98 2.54 -20.56 -5.28
C GLY A 98 1.79 -19.25 -5.50
N GLU A 99 1.09 -19.14 -6.61
CA GLU A 99 0.27 -17.96 -6.90
C GLU A 99 -0.90 -17.83 -5.92
N ARG A 100 -1.54 -18.96 -5.57
CA ARG A 100 -2.60 -18.94 -4.57
C ARG A 100 -2.08 -18.48 -3.22
N ALA A 101 -0.91 -18.98 -2.80
CA ALA A 101 -0.28 -18.57 -1.54
C ALA A 101 0.00 -17.06 -1.52
N TRP A 102 0.49 -16.51 -2.62
CA TRP A 102 0.72 -15.08 -2.74
C TRP A 102 -0.58 -14.28 -2.68
N ARG A 103 -1.61 -14.71 -3.40
CA ARG A 103 -2.91 -14.03 -3.38
C ARG A 103 -3.52 -14.01 -1.99
N ASP A 104 -3.44 -15.13 -1.27
CA ASP A 104 -3.93 -15.23 0.10
C ASP A 104 -3.12 -14.32 1.03
N ALA A 105 -1.80 -14.34 0.90
CA ALA A 105 -0.91 -13.47 1.69
C ALA A 105 -1.17 -11.99 1.40
N ALA A 106 -1.35 -11.63 0.15
CA ALA A 106 -1.63 -10.24 -0.23
C ALA A 106 -2.99 -9.77 0.28
N GLY A 107 -3.99 -10.65 0.28
CA GLY A 107 -5.29 -10.37 0.90
C GLY A 107 -5.16 -10.12 2.40
N SER A 108 -4.45 -10.98 3.10
CA SER A 108 -4.19 -10.84 4.54
C SER A 108 -3.38 -9.57 4.84
N PHE A 109 -2.38 -9.28 4.03
CA PHE A 109 -1.59 -8.05 4.14
C PHE A 109 -2.46 -6.81 4.01
N SER A 110 -3.33 -6.77 3.00
CA SER A 110 -4.23 -5.64 2.78
C SER A 110 -5.23 -5.46 3.92
N GLN A 111 -5.77 -6.54 4.45
CA GLN A 111 -6.65 -6.48 5.60
C GLN A 111 -5.94 -5.92 6.83
N ALA A 112 -4.73 -6.37 7.10
CA ALA A 112 -3.92 -5.89 8.20
C ALA A 112 -3.54 -4.42 8.01
N ALA A 113 -3.18 -4.03 6.79
CA ALA A 113 -2.89 -2.63 6.45
C ALA A 113 -4.10 -1.73 6.70
N ALA A 114 -5.28 -2.17 6.28
CA ALA A 114 -6.52 -1.43 6.49
C ALA A 114 -6.84 -1.27 7.98
N ARG A 115 -6.57 -2.28 8.80
CA ARG A 115 -6.76 -2.18 10.25
C ARG A 115 -5.80 -1.20 10.92
N ARG A 116 -4.55 -1.17 10.47
CA ARG A 116 -3.52 -0.29 11.05
C ARG A 116 -3.60 1.14 10.54
N ALA A 117 -4.06 1.34 9.33
CA ALA A 117 -4.09 2.66 8.72
C ALA A 117 -5.08 3.57 9.44
N SER A 118 -4.71 4.84 9.57
CA SER A 118 -5.62 5.87 10.06
C SER A 118 -6.67 6.24 9.02
N SER A 119 -6.32 6.13 7.73
CA SER A 119 -7.25 6.35 6.63
C SER A 119 -7.04 5.28 5.56
N VAL A 120 -8.12 4.86 4.94
CA VAL A 120 -8.12 3.87 3.85
C VAL A 120 -8.95 4.41 2.70
N TYR A 121 -8.36 4.39 1.51
CA TYR A 121 -9.03 4.80 0.28
C TYR A 121 -8.99 3.69 -0.74
N ARG A 122 -10.06 3.58 -1.52
CA ARG A 122 -10.09 2.74 -2.71
C ARG A 122 -10.20 3.65 -3.94
N ILE A 123 -9.35 3.42 -4.93
CA ILE A 123 -9.36 4.22 -6.15
C ILE A 123 -10.05 3.43 -7.26
N ILE A 124 -11.07 4.05 -7.84
CA ILE A 124 -11.84 3.48 -8.95
C ILE A 124 -11.84 4.54 -10.07
N CYS A 125 -11.22 4.22 -11.19
CA CYS A 125 -11.12 5.15 -12.34
C CYS A 125 -10.61 6.54 -11.93
N GLY A 126 -9.59 6.58 -11.10
CA GLY A 126 -9.00 7.83 -10.62
C GLY A 126 -9.78 8.52 -9.50
N ILE A 127 -10.94 7.97 -9.11
CA ILE A 127 -11.80 8.59 -8.10
C ILE A 127 -11.55 7.92 -6.75
N PRO A 128 -11.08 8.68 -5.73
CA PRO A 128 -10.88 8.12 -4.41
C PRO A 128 -12.21 7.95 -3.66
N VAL A 129 -12.37 6.79 -3.05
CA VAL A 129 -13.49 6.49 -2.16
C VAL A 129 -12.91 6.26 -0.77
N CYS A 130 -13.29 7.07 0.19
CA CYS A 130 -12.86 6.93 1.57
C CYS A 130 -13.60 5.77 2.24
N LEU A 131 -12.87 4.72 2.64
CA LEU A 131 -13.44 3.56 3.31
C LEU A 131 -13.30 3.64 4.83
N LYS A 132 -12.26 4.34 5.31
CA LYS A 132 -11.98 4.49 6.73
C LYS A 132 -11.29 5.81 6.98
N LYS A 133 -11.72 6.50 8.04
CA LYS A 133 -11.06 7.72 8.51
C LYS A 133 -11.21 7.77 10.01
N GLU A 134 -10.09 7.84 10.73
CA GLU A 134 -10.14 7.94 12.19
C GLU A 134 -10.52 9.35 12.64
N ALA A 135 -11.14 9.41 13.83
CA ALA A 135 -11.50 10.69 14.43
C ALA A 135 -10.24 11.51 14.70
N GLY A 136 -10.26 12.79 14.34
CA GLY A 136 -9.13 13.69 14.51
C GLY A 136 -8.29 13.89 13.26
N GLU A 137 -8.48 13.13 12.20
CA GLU A 137 -7.89 13.40 10.90
C GLU A 137 -8.78 14.34 10.11
N ASP A 138 -8.69 15.61 10.44
CA ASP A 138 -9.54 16.64 9.83
C ASP A 138 -8.90 17.21 8.56
N GLY A 139 -9.75 17.78 7.70
CA GLY A 139 -9.33 18.57 6.58
C GLY A 139 -9.00 17.81 5.31
N ASP A 140 -9.24 16.52 5.25
CA ASP A 140 -8.98 15.70 4.08
C ASP A 140 -10.20 15.51 3.18
N GLU A 141 -11.17 16.30 3.39
CA GLU A 141 -12.42 16.24 2.60
C GLU A 141 -12.35 17.08 1.35
#